data_2e7f37b7e5f748d835e1c86b41ae6845
#
_entry.id   2e7f37b7e5f748d835e1c86b41ae6845
#
_cell.length_a   1.000
_cell.length_b   1.000
_cell.length_c   1.000
_cell.angle_alpha   90.00
_cell.angle_beta   90.00
_cell.angle_gamma   90.00
#
_symmetry.space_group_name_H-M   'P 1'
#
loop_
_entity.id
_entity.type
_entity.pdbx_description
1 polymer ?
#
loop_
_entity_poly.entity_id
_entity_poly.type
_entity_poly.pdbx_seq_one_letter_code
_entity_poly.pdbx_strand_id
1 'polypeptide(L)'
;MSLAIVDYSEYWWIQIIKAIVIFALGLQLVPLVLLFERKLLGRFQGRYGPNRVGLYGLIQPLADIVKLLGKEQSRPNTSVGALYILAPTISIVTAVATFAIIPFGDAPHIFGTRVGLYGVDLSIGPLYIFALSAIAFYGLMLGGWASGSKYSFLGAMRAAAQLISYEVSQGLALVGVLITAGTLSLTGIVEGQGSIWYIVPQFAGFLIFLVAAFAETNRAPFDLVEADAELVGGYNTEYGGGRFASYYFAEYLNVLVVSGVAVTIFLGGWLIPFWSHQPAWVDPFVVLAKMSIFVIFFVWIRATLPRLRYDQLMSFGWKVLLPLATLNTLVTAIIVVAVHK
;
A
#
# COMPACT_ATOMS: atom_id res chain seq x y z
N MET A 1 31.88 4.99 -1.22
CA MET A 1 30.41 4.88 -1.11
C MET A 1 29.91 6.24 -0.62
N SER A 2 29.80 7.22 -1.54
CA SER A 2 29.24 8.52 -1.22
C SER A 2 27.75 8.30 -1.02
N LEU A 3 27.23 8.63 0.16
CA LEU A 3 25.83 8.91 0.36
C LEU A 3 25.50 10.03 -0.63
N ALA A 4 25.01 9.68 -1.80
CA ALA A 4 24.49 10.64 -2.75
C ALA A 4 23.29 11.28 -2.05
N ILE A 5 23.57 12.39 -1.38
CA ILE A 5 22.55 13.34 -0.95
C ILE A 5 21.88 13.71 -2.27
N VAL A 6 20.63 13.35 -2.39
CA VAL A 6 19.73 13.75 -3.48
C VAL A 6 19.99 15.22 -3.78
N ASP A 7 20.20 15.53 -5.04
CA ASP A 7 20.53 16.88 -5.50
C ASP A 7 19.32 17.79 -5.22
N TYR A 8 19.29 18.40 -4.02
CA TYR A 8 18.26 19.34 -3.58
C TYR A 8 18.44 20.72 -4.25
N SER A 9 18.63 20.71 -5.57
CA SER A 9 18.58 21.96 -6.36
C SER A 9 17.15 22.52 -6.44
N GLU A 10 16.15 21.81 -5.95
CA GLU A 10 14.77 22.26 -5.89
C GLU A 10 14.60 23.33 -4.80
N TYR A 11 13.97 24.44 -5.14
CA TYR A 11 13.59 25.46 -4.16
C TYR A 11 12.66 24.89 -3.10
N TRP A 12 12.81 25.26 -1.83
CA TRP A 12 12.03 24.77 -0.70
C TRP A 12 10.49 24.87 -0.90
N TRP A 13 10.02 25.91 -1.60
CA TRP A 13 8.60 26.08 -1.92
C TRP A 13 8.08 25.04 -2.92
N ILE A 14 8.91 24.54 -3.84
CA ILE A 14 8.55 23.44 -4.74
C ILE A 14 8.29 22.17 -3.94
N GLN A 15 9.11 21.89 -2.94
CA GLN A 15 8.93 20.71 -2.08
C GLN A 15 7.61 20.81 -1.27
N ILE A 16 7.24 21.99 -0.77
CA ILE A 16 5.95 22.19 -0.11
C ILE A 16 4.79 21.96 -1.08
N ILE A 17 4.87 22.52 -2.30
CA ILE A 17 3.83 22.28 -3.32
C ILE A 17 3.72 20.79 -3.65
N LYS A 18 4.84 20.08 -3.84
CA LYS A 18 4.85 18.62 -4.09
C LYS A 18 4.17 17.86 -2.95
N ALA A 19 4.49 18.17 -1.70
CA ALA A 19 3.87 17.55 -0.54
C ALA A 19 2.35 17.76 -0.52
N ILE A 20 1.89 18.99 -0.78
CA ILE A 20 0.46 19.32 -0.86
C ILE A 20 -0.23 18.56 -2.00
N VAL A 21 0.40 18.51 -3.19
CA VAL A 21 -0.16 17.83 -4.37
C VAL A 21 -0.28 16.33 -4.10
N ILE A 22 0.73 15.69 -3.52
CA ILE A 22 0.70 14.26 -3.22
C ILE A 22 -0.32 13.93 -2.13
N PHE A 23 -0.39 14.75 -1.09
CA PHE A 23 -1.42 14.62 -0.06
C PHE A 23 -2.82 14.74 -0.67
N ALA A 24 -3.06 15.75 -1.51
CA ALA A 24 -4.32 15.94 -2.21
C ALA A 24 -4.64 14.78 -3.16
N LEU A 25 -3.64 14.24 -3.85
CA LEU A 25 -3.78 13.07 -4.72
C LEU A 25 -4.24 11.84 -3.91
N GLY A 26 -3.60 11.55 -2.78
CA GLY A 26 -4.01 10.48 -1.88
C GLY A 26 -5.44 10.66 -1.36
N LEU A 27 -5.79 11.89 -0.95
CA LEU A 27 -7.14 12.23 -0.50
C LEU A 27 -8.21 12.01 -1.57
N GLN A 28 -7.88 12.22 -2.86
CA GLN A 28 -8.83 12.03 -3.96
C GLN A 28 -8.87 10.59 -4.47
N LEU A 29 -7.73 9.90 -4.51
CA LEU A 29 -7.66 8.52 -5.02
C LEU A 29 -8.42 7.54 -4.12
N VAL A 30 -8.32 7.67 -2.81
CA VAL A 30 -8.99 6.77 -1.86
C VAL A 30 -10.53 6.74 -2.06
N PRO A 31 -11.25 7.86 -2.09
CA PRO A 31 -12.68 7.87 -2.40
C PRO A 31 -13.02 7.30 -3.78
N LEU A 32 -12.17 7.53 -4.78
CA LEU A 32 -12.36 7.00 -6.13
C LEU A 32 -12.21 5.47 -6.16
N VAL A 33 -11.19 4.93 -5.48
CA VAL A 33 -11.00 3.48 -5.34
C VAL A 33 -12.17 2.84 -4.61
N LEU A 34 -12.66 3.47 -3.54
CA LEU A 34 -13.84 3.01 -2.81
C LEU A 34 -15.10 2.94 -3.70
N LEU A 35 -15.34 3.98 -4.50
CA LEU A 35 -16.44 3.99 -5.46
C LEU A 35 -16.29 2.89 -6.51
N PHE A 36 -15.07 2.78 -7.04
CA PHE A 36 -14.72 1.78 -8.05
C PHE A 36 -14.93 0.37 -7.53
N GLU A 37 -14.44 0.06 -6.32
CA GLU A 37 -14.64 -1.23 -5.67
C GLU A 37 -16.12 -1.57 -5.51
N ARG A 38 -16.93 -0.63 -4.98
CA ARG A 38 -18.37 -0.83 -4.80
C ARG A 38 -19.10 -1.09 -6.13
N LYS A 39 -18.69 -0.42 -7.21
CA LYS A 39 -19.24 -0.63 -8.55
C LYS A 39 -18.83 -1.97 -9.13
N LEU A 40 -17.57 -2.34 -9.00
CA LEU A 40 -17.04 -3.58 -9.53
C LEU A 40 -17.66 -4.80 -8.80
N LEU A 41 -17.70 -4.75 -7.46
CA LEU A 41 -18.39 -5.76 -6.65
C LEU A 41 -19.87 -5.89 -7.01
N GLY A 42 -20.55 -4.75 -7.23
CA GLY A 42 -21.94 -4.77 -7.71
C GLY A 42 -22.08 -5.54 -9.03
N ARG A 43 -21.16 -5.32 -9.99
CA ARG A 43 -21.15 -6.03 -11.28
C ARG A 43 -20.91 -7.53 -11.12
N PHE A 44 -19.98 -7.95 -10.27
CA PHE A 44 -19.74 -9.37 -9.98
C PHE A 44 -20.94 -10.04 -9.30
N GLN A 45 -21.70 -9.29 -8.53
CA GLN A 45 -22.92 -9.77 -7.85
C GLN A 45 -24.21 -9.61 -8.68
N GLY A 46 -24.12 -9.25 -9.96
CA GLY A 46 -25.28 -9.05 -10.85
C GLY A 46 -26.18 -7.86 -10.48
N ARG A 47 -25.67 -6.88 -9.69
CA ARG A 47 -26.40 -5.68 -9.26
C ARG A 47 -25.65 -4.40 -9.62
N TYR A 48 -26.35 -3.28 -9.62
CA TYR A 48 -25.72 -1.96 -9.78
C TYR A 48 -25.13 -1.48 -8.46
N GLY A 49 -23.88 -0.96 -8.51
CA GLY A 49 -23.28 -0.21 -7.42
C GLY A 49 -23.90 1.19 -7.27
N PRO A 50 -23.28 2.10 -6.46
CA PRO A 50 -23.77 3.46 -6.27
C PRO A 50 -23.98 4.18 -7.61
N ASN A 51 -25.21 4.69 -7.85
CA ASN A 51 -25.59 5.25 -9.15
C ASN A 51 -26.40 6.54 -9.06
N ARG A 52 -26.93 6.91 -7.87
CA ARG A 52 -27.91 7.98 -7.74
C ARG A 52 -27.37 9.32 -7.26
N VAL A 53 -26.26 9.32 -6.50
CA VAL A 53 -25.70 10.55 -5.92
C VAL A 53 -24.70 11.16 -6.91
N GLY A 54 -25.10 12.22 -7.58
CA GLY A 54 -24.36 12.84 -8.68
C GLY A 54 -24.34 12.01 -9.96
N LEU A 55 -23.53 12.42 -10.94
CA LEU A 55 -23.40 11.68 -12.21
C LEU A 55 -22.80 10.29 -11.94
N TYR A 56 -23.58 9.26 -12.23
CA TYR A 56 -23.17 7.86 -12.03
C TYR A 56 -22.66 7.54 -10.61
N GLY A 57 -23.10 8.27 -9.57
CA GLY A 57 -22.71 8.02 -8.19
C GLY A 57 -21.31 8.58 -7.81
N LEU A 58 -20.72 9.47 -8.60
CA LEU A 58 -19.38 10.01 -8.34
C LEU A 58 -19.29 10.79 -7.02
N ILE A 59 -20.39 11.38 -6.57
CA ILE A 59 -20.42 12.18 -5.33
C ILE A 59 -20.69 11.29 -4.09
N GLN A 60 -21.00 10.00 -4.28
CA GLN A 60 -21.29 9.09 -3.17
C GLN A 60 -20.17 9.02 -2.11
N PRO A 61 -18.87 8.90 -2.48
CA PRO A 61 -17.80 8.86 -1.48
C PRO A 61 -17.72 10.13 -0.65
N LEU A 62 -17.99 11.30 -1.26
CA LEU A 62 -18.01 12.57 -0.54
C LEU A 62 -19.17 12.60 0.47
N ALA A 63 -20.36 12.13 0.08
CA ALA A 63 -21.49 12.01 1.00
C ALA A 63 -21.17 11.05 2.17
N ASP A 64 -20.47 9.95 1.91
CA ASP A 64 -20.04 9.01 2.94
C ASP A 64 -19.02 9.64 3.91
N ILE A 65 -18.08 10.44 3.42
CA ILE A 65 -17.12 11.18 4.25
C ILE A 65 -17.84 12.20 5.13
N VAL A 66 -18.72 13.02 4.56
CA VAL A 66 -19.49 14.02 5.31
C VAL A 66 -20.34 13.36 6.40
N LYS A 67 -20.99 12.24 6.07
CA LYS A 67 -21.77 11.45 7.04
C LYS A 67 -20.89 10.96 8.20
N LEU A 68 -19.69 10.42 7.92
CA LEU A 68 -18.79 9.91 8.95
C LEU A 68 -18.21 11.02 9.81
N LEU A 69 -17.90 12.17 9.24
CA LEU A 69 -17.40 13.33 10.01
C LEU A 69 -18.50 13.96 10.88
N GLY A 70 -19.75 13.98 10.41
CA GLY A 70 -20.90 14.49 11.16
C GLY A 70 -21.46 13.50 12.19
N LYS A 71 -21.03 12.23 12.18
CA LYS A 71 -21.50 11.22 13.12
C LYS A 71 -20.87 11.43 14.49
N GLU A 72 -21.68 11.27 15.55
CA GLU A 72 -21.22 11.31 16.92
C GLU A 72 -20.08 10.33 17.17
N GLN A 73 -19.02 10.80 17.84
CA GLN A 73 -17.86 9.99 18.18
C GLN A 73 -18.05 9.42 19.59
N SER A 74 -18.56 8.21 19.67
CA SER A 74 -18.60 7.46 20.93
C SER A 74 -17.20 7.08 21.37
N ARG A 75 -17.01 7.08 22.70
CA ARG A 75 -15.80 6.60 23.34
C ARG A 75 -16.19 5.71 24.52
N PRO A 76 -15.73 4.44 24.56
CA PRO A 76 -15.98 3.58 25.72
C PRO A 76 -15.35 4.16 26.99
N ASN A 77 -16.05 4.05 28.12
CA ASN A 77 -15.55 4.51 29.42
C ASN A 77 -14.29 3.77 29.85
N THR A 78 -14.11 2.54 29.40
CA THR A 78 -12.94 1.67 29.67
C THR A 78 -11.72 2.01 28.80
N SER A 79 -11.87 2.90 27.82
CA SER A 79 -10.80 3.21 26.85
C SER A 79 -9.72 4.12 27.43
N VAL A 80 -8.46 3.86 27.03
CA VAL A 80 -7.32 4.73 27.35
C VAL A 80 -7.27 5.90 26.38
N GLY A 81 -7.72 7.09 26.81
CA GLY A 81 -8.04 8.23 25.95
C GLY A 81 -6.97 8.71 25.00
N ALA A 82 -5.76 8.88 25.47
CA ALA A 82 -4.65 9.35 24.65
C ALA A 82 -4.32 8.34 23.53
N LEU A 83 -4.19 7.05 23.88
CA LEU A 83 -3.89 5.98 22.93
C LEU A 83 -5.03 5.76 21.95
N TYR A 84 -6.29 5.93 22.38
CA TYR A 84 -7.49 5.81 21.55
C TYR A 84 -7.55 6.85 20.42
N ILE A 85 -6.94 8.02 20.62
CA ILE A 85 -6.83 9.07 19.57
C ILE A 85 -5.55 8.87 18.76
N LEU A 86 -4.44 8.50 19.42
CA LEU A 86 -3.14 8.36 18.76
C LEU A 86 -3.12 7.22 17.75
N ALA A 87 -3.79 6.12 18.04
CA ALA A 87 -3.78 4.92 17.21
C ALA A 87 -4.26 5.16 15.76
N PRO A 88 -5.46 5.72 15.48
CA PRO A 88 -5.86 6.04 14.12
C PRO A 88 -4.99 7.12 13.46
N THR A 89 -4.41 8.03 14.26
CA THR A 89 -3.48 9.05 13.77
C THR A 89 -2.18 8.42 13.26
N ILE A 90 -1.62 7.44 13.99
CA ILE A 90 -0.45 6.70 13.52
C ILE A 90 -0.76 6.03 12.18
N SER A 91 -1.88 5.31 12.06
CA SER A 91 -2.23 4.59 10.85
C SER A 91 -2.35 5.51 9.62
N ILE A 92 -2.99 6.68 9.76
CA ILE A 92 -3.14 7.61 8.63
C ILE A 92 -1.82 8.30 8.27
N VAL A 93 -1.03 8.71 9.27
CA VAL A 93 0.25 9.40 9.04
C VAL A 93 1.24 8.47 8.33
N THR A 94 1.36 7.22 8.78
CA THR A 94 2.25 6.25 8.16
C THR A 94 1.81 5.92 6.73
N ALA A 95 0.52 5.72 6.48
CA ALA A 95 0.01 5.46 5.14
C ALA A 95 0.29 6.62 4.17
N VAL A 96 0.06 7.88 4.59
CA VAL A 96 0.35 9.07 3.78
C VAL A 96 1.85 9.22 3.54
N ALA A 97 2.68 9.01 4.57
CA ALA A 97 4.14 9.10 4.44
C ALA A 97 4.70 8.02 3.50
N THR A 98 4.15 6.81 3.54
CA THR A 98 4.54 5.74 2.61
C THR A 98 4.07 6.03 1.18
N PHE A 99 2.87 6.60 1.00
CA PHE A 99 2.39 6.99 -0.32
C PHE A 99 3.27 8.07 -0.97
N ALA A 100 3.83 8.97 -0.19
CA ALA A 100 4.66 10.07 -0.66
C ALA A 100 5.99 9.64 -1.33
N ILE A 101 6.46 8.41 -1.09
CA ILE A 101 7.71 7.92 -1.68
C ILE A 101 7.50 7.27 -3.07
N ILE A 102 6.26 7.01 -3.47
CA ILE A 102 5.96 6.38 -4.75
C ILE A 102 6.34 7.34 -5.89
N PRO A 103 7.24 6.94 -6.80
CA PRO A 103 7.60 7.76 -7.93
C PRO A 103 6.52 7.66 -9.02
N PHE A 104 5.91 8.80 -9.35
CA PHE A 104 4.88 8.89 -10.40
C PHE A 104 5.45 9.23 -11.78
N GLY A 105 6.72 9.59 -11.89
CA GLY A 105 7.35 9.91 -13.17
C GLY A 105 8.77 10.39 -13.03
N ASP A 106 9.43 10.56 -14.17
CA ASP A 106 10.76 11.17 -14.25
C ASP A 106 10.69 12.66 -13.83
N ALA A 107 11.86 13.28 -13.72
CA ALA A 107 12.02 14.67 -13.32
C ALA A 107 12.02 15.61 -14.55
N PRO A 108 10.86 16.15 -14.96
CA PRO A 108 10.81 17.14 -16.04
C PRO A 108 11.49 18.47 -15.64
N HIS A 109 11.99 19.19 -16.63
CA HIS A 109 12.46 20.55 -16.43
C HIS A 109 11.28 21.53 -16.38
N ILE A 110 11.01 22.07 -15.21
CA ILE A 110 9.96 23.08 -14.98
C ILE A 110 10.67 24.36 -14.48
N PHE A 111 10.49 25.48 -15.19
CA PHE A 111 11.15 26.75 -14.89
C PHE A 111 12.69 26.67 -14.75
N GLY A 112 13.32 25.81 -15.55
CA GLY A 112 14.78 25.63 -15.55
C GLY A 112 15.32 24.73 -14.43
N THR A 113 14.47 24.20 -13.56
CA THR A 113 14.83 23.27 -12.49
C THR A 113 14.28 21.88 -12.77
N ARG A 114 15.04 20.83 -12.49
CA ARG A 114 14.52 19.46 -12.56
C ARG A 114 13.60 19.22 -11.37
N VAL A 115 12.34 18.96 -11.63
CA VAL A 115 11.31 18.72 -10.60
C VAL A 115 10.86 17.27 -10.69
N GLY A 116 11.30 16.44 -9.76
CA GLY A 116 10.89 15.03 -9.71
C GLY A 116 9.39 14.89 -9.42
N LEU A 117 8.71 14.00 -10.17
CA LEU A 117 7.30 13.68 -9.95
C LEU A 117 7.13 12.63 -8.83
N TYR A 118 7.75 12.89 -7.70
CA TYR A 118 7.69 12.11 -6.46
C TYR A 118 7.70 13.07 -5.27
N GLY A 119 7.16 12.64 -4.12
CA GLY A 119 7.18 13.47 -2.91
C GLY A 119 8.57 13.57 -2.32
N VAL A 120 9.18 12.45 -2.10
CA VAL A 120 10.52 12.32 -1.53
C VAL A 120 11.24 11.19 -2.27
N ASP A 121 12.43 11.45 -2.79
CA ASP A 121 13.32 10.40 -3.29
C ASP A 121 14.35 10.07 -2.21
N LEU A 122 14.32 8.84 -1.77
CA LEU A 122 15.24 8.32 -0.75
C LEU A 122 16.14 7.26 -1.36
N SER A 123 17.45 7.37 -1.10
CA SER A 123 18.41 6.35 -1.49
C SER A 123 18.17 4.97 -0.85
N ILE A 124 17.29 4.89 0.14
CA ILE A 124 16.90 3.69 0.90
C ILE A 124 15.39 3.45 0.86
N GLY A 125 14.74 3.71 -0.28
CA GLY A 125 13.28 3.69 -0.46
C GLY A 125 12.57 2.47 0.13
N PRO A 126 12.92 1.23 -0.24
CA PRO A 126 12.28 0.03 0.31
C PRO A 126 12.42 -0.12 1.83
N LEU A 127 13.56 0.26 2.41
CA LEU A 127 13.74 0.23 3.87
C LEU A 127 12.82 1.23 4.57
N TYR A 128 12.63 2.40 3.98
CA TYR A 128 11.68 3.40 4.50
C TYR A 128 10.23 2.87 4.47
N ILE A 129 9.83 2.18 3.39
CA ILE A 129 8.51 1.56 3.28
C ILE A 129 8.30 0.56 4.43
N PHE A 130 9.24 -0.36 4.65
CA PHE A 130 9.15 -1.34 5.74
C PHE A 130 9.18 -0.69 7.13
N ALA A 131 10.00 0.34 7.34
CA ALA A 131 10.02 1.05 8.62
C ALA A 131 8.67 1.70 8.94
N LEU A 132 8.00 2.29 7.95
CA LEU A 132 6.67 2.88 8.13
C LEU A 132 5.57 1.82 8.26
N SER A 133 5.67 0.70 7.54
CA SER A 133 4.76 -0.45 7.71
C SER A 133 4.84 -0.98 9.13
N ALA A 134 6.05 -1.17 9.66
CA ALA A 134 6.27 -1.58 11.05
C ALA A 134 5.71 -0.57 12.08
N ILE A 135 5.71 0.74 11.78
CA ILE A 135 5.07 1.75 12.63
C ILE A 135 3.54 1.69 12.48
N ALA A 136 3.02 1.48 11.27
CA ALA A 136 1.58 1.38 10.99
C ALA A 136 0.93 0.23 11.80
N PHE A 137 1.65 -0.87 11.97
CA PHE A 137 1.25 -1.98 12.82
C PHE A 137 0.87 -1.53 14.24
N TYR A 138 1.64 -0.63 14.85
CA TYR A 138 1.32 -0.11 16.18
C TYR A 138 0.01 0.68 16.19
N GLY A 139 -0.38 1.31 15.08
CA GLY A 139 -1.68 1.96 14.95
C GLY A 139 -2.84 0.99 15.17
N LEU A 140 -2.78 -0.20 14.58
CA LEU A 140 -3.80 -1.23 14.73
C LEU A 140 -3.75 -1.87 16.13
N MET A 141 -2.56 -2.23 16.60
CA MET A 141 -2.37 -2.88 17.90
C MET A 141 -2.80 -1.98 19.07
N LEU A 142 -2.34 -0.73 19.09
CA LEU A 142 -2.70 0.23 20.13
C LEU A 142 -4.20 0.56 20.08
N GLY A 143 -4.79 0.61 18.86
CA GLY A 143 -6.22 0.83 18.68
C GLY A 143 -7.08 -0.24 19.36
N GLY A 144 -6.76 -1.50 19.10
CA GLY A 144 -7.46 -2.60 19.75
C GLY A 144 -7.25 -2.67 21.26
N TRP A 145 -6.02 -2.41 21.72
CA TRP A 145 -5.71 -2.38 23.15
C TRP A 145 -6.39 -1.21 23.86
N ALA A 146 -6.30 0.00 23.30
CA ALA A 146 -6.87 1.21 23.90
C ALA A 146 -8.40 1.21 23.97
N SER A 147 -9.06 0.39 23.17
CA SER A 147 -10.52 0.25 23.16
C SER A 147 -11.11 -0.33 24.45
N GLY A 148 -10.32 -1.11 25.21
CA GLY A 148 -10.79 -1.77 26.44
C GLY A 148 -11.78 -2.91 26.20
N SER A 149 -11.94 -3.38 24.94
CA SER A 149 -12.81 -4.48 24.54
C SER A 149 -12.00 -5.74 24.27
N LYS A 150 -12.48 -6.90 24.73
CA LYS A 150 -11.84 -8.20 24.51
C LYS A 150 -11.78 -8.57 23.02
N TYR A 151 -12.84 -8.26 22.28
CA TYR A 151 -12.92 -8.55 20.85
C TYR A 151 -11.95 -7.67 20.04
N SER A 152 -11.90 -6.38 20.36
CA SER A 152 -10.96 -5.44 19.73
C SER A 152 -9.50 -5.83 20.00
N PHE A 153 -9.18 -6.25 21.21
CA PHE A 153 -7.83 -6.72 21.56
C PHE A 153 -7.45 -8.00 20.81
N LEU A 154 -8.34 -8.99 20.75
CA LEU A 154 -8.08 -10.23 20.00
C LEU A 154 -7.92 -9.97 18.49
N GLY A 155 -8.73 -9.07 17.91
CA GLY A 155 -8.60 -8.64 16.53
C GLY A 155 -7.23 -7.98 16.26
N ALA A 156 -6.80 -7.08 17.13
CA ALA A 156 -5.51 -6.43 17.03
C ALA A 156 -4.34 -7.41 17.16
N MET A 157 -4.40 -8.39 18.04
CA MET A 157 -3.36 -9.43 18.17
C MET A 157 -3.29 -10.34 16.96
N ARG A 158 -4.43 -10.68 16.33
CA ARG A 158 -4.45 -11.43 15.07
C ARG A 158 -3.85 -10.61 13.92
N ALA A 159 -4.19 -9.31 13.84
CA ALA A 159 -3.57 -8.38 12.89
C ALA A 159 -2.05 -8.34 13.04
N ALA A 160 -1.59 -8.21 14.28
CA ALA A 160 -0.19 -8.20 14.65
C ALA A 160 0.55 -9.44 14.11
N ALA A 161 0.06 -10.60 14.43
CA ALA A 161 0.67 -11.86 14.03
C ALA A 161 0.69 -12.01 12.49
N GLN A 162 -0.37 -11.61 11.80
CA GLN A 162 -0.47 -11.63 10.34
C GLN A 162 0.56 -10.69 9.70
N LEU A 163 0.55 -9.41 10.04
CA LEU A 163 1.41 -8.39 9.45
C LEU A 163 2.89 -8.75 9.60
N ILE A 164 3.35 -9.05 10.82
CA ILE A 164 4.75 -9.39 11.09
C ILE A 164 5.18 -10.64 10.29
N SER A 165 4.31 -11.66 10.22
CA SER A 165 4.65 -12.92 9.54
C SER A 165 4.80 -12.76 8.02
N TYR A 166 3.96 -11.93 7.41
CA TYR A 166 3.97 -11.74 5.95
C TYR A 166 4.95 -10.66 5.50
N GLU A 167 5.24 -9.66 6.34
CA GLU A 167 6.24 -8.62 6.09
C GLU A 167 7.64 -9.23 5.86
N VAL A 168 8.01 -10.27 6.61
CA VAL A 168 9.29 -10.98 6.41
C VAL A 168 9.38 -11.60 5.02
N SER A 169 8.32 -12.29 4.58
CA SER A 169 8.29 -12.94 3.26
C SER A 169 8.27 -11.90 2.13
N GLN A 170 7.56 -10.80 2.31
CA GLN A 170 7.52 -9.66 1.38
C GLN A 170 8.88 -9.00 1.26
N GLY A 171 9.56 -8.76 2.38
CA GLY A 171 10.90 -8.21 2.40
C GLY A 171 11.90 -9.06 1.63
N LEU A 172 11.89 -10.38 1.85
CA LEU A 172 12.74 -11.31 1.11
C LEU A 172 12.44 -11.32 -0.40
N ALA A 173 11.17 -11.23 -0.79
CA ALA A 173 10.80 -11.14 -2.20
C ALA A 173 11.37 -9.86 -2.84
N LEU A 174 11.35 -8.74 -2.14
CA LEU A 174 11.94 -7.49 -2.62
C LEU A 174 13.47 -7.55 -2.65
N VAL A 175 14.12 -8.21 -1.70
CA VAL A 175 15.59 -8.38 -1.70
C VAL A 175 16.08 -9.02 -3.00
N GLY A 176 15.34 -9.99 -3.57
CA GLY A 176 15.67 -10.56 -4.88
C GLY A 176 15.74 -9.50 -5.99
N VAL A 177 14.79 -8.57 -6.02
CA VAL A 177 14.81 -7.47 -6.99
C VAL A 177 15.94 -6.49 -6.69
N LEU A 178 16.18 -6.16 -5.42
CA LEU A 178 17.25 -5.23 -5.01
C LEU A 178 18.65 -5.74 -5.38
N ILE A 179 18.88 -7.05 -5.27
CA ILE A 179 20.12 -7.70 -5.73
C ILE A 179 20.27 -7.54 -7.25
N THR A 180 19.18 -7.71 -8.01
CA THR A 180 19.19 -7.57 -9.48
C THR A 180 19.39 -6.11 -9.90
N ALA A 181 18.76 -5.16 -9.21
CA ALA A 181 18.83 -3.73 -9.52
C ALA A 181 20.13 -3.07 -9.08
N GLY A 182 20.80 -3.60 -8.04
CA GLY A 182 22.03 -3.02 -7.48
C GLY A 182 21.84 -1.67 -6.77
N THR A 183 20.60 -1.26 -6.53
CA THR A 183 20.22 0.02 -5.88
C THR A 183 19.04 -0.14 -4.93
N LEU A 184 18.98 0.74 -3.92
CA LEU A 184 17.84 0.86 -3.00
C LEU A 184 16.99 2.10 -3.30
N SER A 185 17.33 2.92 -4.29
CA SER A 185 16.48 4.04 -4.73
C SER A 185 15.34 3.52 -5.59
N LEU A 186 14.10 3.94 -5.33
CA LEU A 186 12.94 3.54 -6.11
C LEU A 186 13.03 4.07 -7.55
N THR A 187 13.52 5.29 -7.75
CA THR A 187 13.74 5.86 -9.07
C THR A 187 14.82 5.10 -9.84
N GLY A 188 15.94 4.76 -9.17
CA GLY A 188 16.99 3.94 -9.78
C GLY A 188 16.55 2.52 -10.13
N ILE A 189 15.64 1.92 -9.34
CA ILE A 189 15.04 0.62 -9.67
C ILE A 189 14.20 0.73 -10.96
N VAL A 190 13.42 1.80 -11.13
CA VAL A 190 12.65 2.02 -12.36
C VAL A 190 13.57 2.23 -13.56
N GLU A 191 14.58 3.08 -13.44
CA GLU A 191 15.56 3.33 -14.51
C GLU A 191 16.29 2.05 -14.95
N GLY A 192 16.62 1.17 -14.02
CA GLY A 192 17.22 -0.15 -14.29
C GLY A 192 16.32 -1.10 -15.09
N GLN A 193 15.02 -0.84 -15.18
CA GLN A 193 14.03 -1.64 -15.93
C GLN A 193 13.83 -1.17 -17.38
N GLY A 194 14.67 -0.27 -17.87
CA GLY A 194 14.52 0.28 -19.24
C GLY A 194 14.58 -0.75 -20.36
N SER A 195 15.27 -1.87 -20.18
CA SER A 195 15.36 -2.96 -21.16
C SER A 195 14.32 -4.05 -20.93
N ILE A 196 14.21 -4.54 -19.72
CA ILE A 196 13.29 -5.64 -19.32
C ILE A 196 12.72 -5.33 -17.94
N TRP A 197 11.41 -5.44 -17.78
CA TRP A 197 10.76 -5.31 -16.49
C TRP A 197 11.16 -6.46 -15.56
N TYR A 198 11.38 -6.15 -14.30
CA TYR A 198 11.82 -7.15 -13.31
C TYR A 198 10.78 -8.24 -13.02
N ILE A 199 9.53 -8.07 -13.42
CA ILE A 199 8.54 -9.14 -13.36
C ILE A 199 8.97 -10.38 -14.15
N VAL A 200 9.77 -10.23 -15.22
CA VAL A 200 10.23 -11.37 -16.05
C VAL A 200 11.31 -12.17 -15.31
N PRO A 201 12.46 -11.60 -14.91
CA PRO A 201 13.50 -12.36 -14.21
C PRO A 201 13.13 -12.70 -12.76
N GLN A 202 12.22 -11.96 -12.13
CA GLN A 202 11.79 -12.11 -10.75
C GLN A 202 10.32 -12.53 -10.61
N PHE A 203 9.83 -13.37 -11.55
CA PHE A 203 8.42 -13.79 -11.55
C PHE A 203 8.01 -14.49 -10.26
N ALA A 204 8.86 -15.36 -9.72
CA ALA A 204 8.60 -16.02 -8.44
C ALA A 204 8.54 -15.00 -7.28
N GLY A 205 9.48 -14.06 -7.24
CA GLY A 205 9.49 -12.96 -6.28
C GLY A 205 8.22 -12.10 -6.38
N PHE A 206 7.76 -11.81 -7.58
CA PHE A 206 6.51 -11.08 -7.82
C PHE A 206 5.29 -11.82 -7.25
N LEU A 207 5.17 -13.12 -7.48
CA LEU A 207 4.04 -13.91 -6.93
C LEU A 207 4.06 -13.94 -5.40
N ILE A 208 5.25 -14.11 -4.80
CA ILE A 208 5.41 -14.10 -3.34
C ILE A 208 5.04 -12.72 -2.79
N PHE A 209 5.55 -11.65 -3.40
CA PHE A 209 5.20 -10.27 -3.05
C PHE A 209 3.70 -10.03 -3.13
N LEU A 210 3.06 -10.46 -4.22
CA LEU A 210 1.63 -10.26 -4.44
C LEU A 210 0.77 -10.92 -3.36
N VAL A 211 1.11 -12.16 -2.97
CA VAL A 211 0.40 -12.87 -1.88
C VAL A 211 0.63 -12.16 -0.53
N ALA A 212 1.86 -11.75 -0.23
CA ALA A 212 2.19 -11.03 1.00
C ALA A 212 1.48 -9.66 1.05
N ALA A 213 1.37 -8.98 -0.09
CA ALA A 213 0.66 -7.72 -0.25
C ALA A 213 -0.82 -7.79 0.13
N PHE A 214 -1.52 -8.89 -0.22
CA PHE A 214 -2.89 -9.13 0.24
C PHE A 214 -2.97 -9.28 1.76
N ALA A 215 -2.00 -9.95 2.36
CA ALA A 215 -1.97 -10.12 3.81
C ALA A 215 -1.64 -8.81 4.53
N GLU A 216 -0.76 -7.97 3.98
CA GLU A 216 -0.40 -6.65 4.51
C GLU A 216 -1.58 -5.66 4.47
N THR A 217 -2.38 -5.71 3.40
CA THR A 217 -3.56 -4.84 3.25
C THR A 217 -4.79 -5.33 3.99
N ASN A 218 -4.70 -6.43 4.75
CA ASN A 218 -5.80 -7.04 5.52
C ASN A 218 -7.06 -7.30 4.67
N ARG A 219 -6.90 -7.56 3.37
CA ARG A 219 -8.01 -7.81 2.45
C ARG A 219 -8.28 -9.30 2.27
N ALA A 220 -9.53 -9.66 2.01
CA ALA A 220 -9.89 -11.04 1.69
C ALA A 220 -8.99 -11.59 0.55
N PRO A 221 -8.44 -12.82 0.66
CA PRO A 221 -8.82 -13.89 1.61
C PRO A 221 -8.15 -13.82 3.00
N PHE A 222 -7.31 -12.80 3.27
CA PHE A 222 -6.52 -12.64 4.51
C PHE A 222 -7.14 -11.66 5.50
N ASP A 223 -8.46 -11.43 5.43
CA ASP A 223 -9.23 -10.52 6.29
C ASP A 223 -9.57 -11.15 7.66
N LEU A 224 -8.54 -11.36 8.47
CA LEU A 224 -8.69 -11.92 9.82
C LEU A 224 -8.83 -10.83 10.90
N VAL A 225 -8.53 -9.62 10.53
CA VAL A 225 -8.44 -8.47 11.42
C VAL A 225 -9.82 -7.94 11.79
N GLU A 226 -10.69 -7.81 10.80
CA GLU A 226 -12.09 -7.39 11.00
C GLU A 226 -12.97 -8.56 11.41
N ALA A 227 -12.82 -9.71 10.79
CA ALA A 227 -13.43 -10.98 11.15
C ALA A 227 -14.88 -10.87 11.63
N ASP A 228 -15.78 -10.20 10.88
CA ASP A 228 -17.15 -9.90 11.26
C ASP A 228 -17.91 -11.09 11.86
N ALA A 229 -17.70 -12.28 11.33
CA ALA A 229 -18.36 -13.49 11.80
C ALA A 229 -17.81 -14.04 13.14
N GLU A 230 -16.57 -13.63 13.54
CA GLU A 230 -15.89 -14.14 14.73
C GLU A 230 -15.67 -13.08 15.79
N LEU A 231 -15.36 -11.85 15.40
CA LEU A 231 -14.88 -10.77 16.30
C LEU A 231 -15.72 -9.49 16.22
N VAL A 232 -16.91 -9.54 15.63
CA VAL A 232 -17.87 -8.43 15.45
C VAL A 232 -17.39 -7.34 14.50
N GLY A 233 -16.17 -6.90 14.55
CA GLY A 233 -15.53 -5.87 13.73
C GLY A 233 -14.04 -5.74 14.09
N GLY A 234 -13.52 -6.71 14.84
CA GLY A 234 -12.13 -6.75 15.23
C GLY A 234 -11.69 -5.47 15.99
N TYR A 235 -10.53 -4.91 15.61
CA TYR A 235 -9.97 -3.73 16.26
C TYR A 235 -10.84 -2.47 16.08
N ASN A 236 -11.67 -2.41 15.03
CA ASN A 236 -12.53 -1.28 14.71
C ASN A 236 -13.85 -1.25 15.50
N THR A 237 -14.20 -2.30 16.24
CA THR A 237 -15.52 -2.49 16.87
C THR A 237 -15.98 -1.28 17.69
N GLU A 238 -15.08 -0.64 18.43
CA GLU A 238 -15.40 0.48 19.31
C GLU A 238 -15.20 1.86 18.65
N TYR A 239 -14.62 1.89 17.44
CA TYR A 239 -14.35 3.14 16.75
C TYR A 239 -15.56 3.57 15.90
N GLY A 240 -15.94 4.85 16.02
CA GLY A 240 -17.02 5.46 15.26
C GLY A 240 -16.64 6.80 14.65
N GLY A 241 -17.47 7.30 13.73
CA GLY A 241 -17.32 8.63 13.15
C GLY A 241 -15.99 8.85 12.42
N GLY A 242 -15.36 10.00 12.65
CA GLY A 242 -14.11 10.39 12.00
C GLY A 242 -12.92 9.47 12.31
N ARG A 243 -12.86 8.82 13.49
CA ARG A 243 -11.79 7.91 13.87
C ARG A 243 -11.87 6.60 13.08
N PHE A 244 -13.07 6.07 12.88
CA PHE A 244 -13.29 4.94 11.98
C PHE A 244 -12.92 5.32 10.54
N ALA A 245 -13.33 6.52 10.08
CA ALA A 245 -12.97 7.02 8.77
C ALA A 245 -11.45 7.10 8.56
N SER A 246 -10.68 7.45 9.61
CA SER A 246 -9.21 7.51 9.54
C SER A 246 -8.58 6.15 9.31
N TYR A 247 -9.02 5.10 10.01
CA TYR A 247 -8.56 3.73 9.77
C TYR A 247 -8.92 3.25 8.37
N TYR A 248 -10.17 3.46 7.98
CA TYR A 248 -10.67 3.06 6.67
C TYR A 248 -9.94 3.75 5.52
N PHE A 249 -9.64 5.05 5.70
CA PHE A 249 -8.81 5.80 4.76
C PHE A 249 -7.39 5.24 4.67
N ALA A 250 -6.74 4.97 5.80
CA ALA A 250 -5.40 4.40 5.85
C ALA A 250 -5.33 3.02 5.15
N GLU A 251 -6.33 2.18 5.36
CA GLU A 251 -6.43 0.86 4.74
C GLU A 251 -6.51 0.94 3.21
N TYR A 252 -7.38 1.81 2.66
CA TYR A 252 -7.47 1.99 1.21
C TYR A 252 -6.24 2.67 0.63
N LEU A 253 -5.62 3.58 1.37
CA LEU A 253 -4.36 4.19 0.95
C LEU A 253 -3.23 3.15 0.92
N ASN A 254 -3.20 2.20 1.86
CA ASN A 254 -2.24 1.09 1.85
C ASN A 254 -2.42 0.18 0.63
N VAL A 255 -3.65 -0.08 0.16
CA VAL A 255 -3.88 -0.80 -1.11
C VAL A 255 -3.23 -0.05 -2.28
N LEU A 256 -3.35 1.28 -2.32
CA LEU A 256 -2.70 2.10 -3.34
C LEU A 256 -1.17 2.08 -3.19
N VAL A 257 -0.65 2.17 -1.96
CA VAL A 257 0.79 2.09 -1.68
C VAL A 257 1.37 0.78 -2.20
N VAL A 258 0.79 -0.35 -1.81
CA VAL A 258 1.28 -1.67 -2.22
C VAL A 258 1.17 -1.85 -3.73
N SER A 259 0.10 -1.34 -4.35
CA SER A 259 -0.04 -1.33 -5.81
C SER A 259 1.04 -0.47 -6.48
N GLY A 260 1.34 0.70 -5.92
CA GLY A 260 2.41 1.58 -6.40
C GLY A 260 3.80 0.95 -6.26
N VAL A 261 4.08 0.31 -5.14
CA VAL A 261 5.32 -0.46 -4.90
C VAL A 261 5.47 -1.60 -5.90
N ALA A 262 4.39 -2.38 -6.13
CA ALA A 262 4.39 -3.44 -7.14
C ALA A 262 4.72 -2.92 -8.55
N VAL A 263 4.09 -1.80 -8.93
CA VAL A 263 4.33 -1.15 -10.23
C VAL A 263 5.76 -0.65 -10.34
N THR A 264 6.28 0.01 -9.31
CA THR A 264 7.63 0.57 -9.30
C THR A 264 8.70 -0.52 -9.37
N ILE A 265 8.54 -1.58 -8.58
CA ILE A 265 9.58 -2.59 -8.41
C ILE A 265 9.55 -3.66 -9.50
N PHE A 266 8.36 -4.05 -10.00
CA PHE A 266 8.23 -5.17 -10.93
C PHE A 266 7.81 -4.78 -12.35
N LEU A 267 7.05 -3.68 -12.52
CA LEU A 267 6.48 -3.29 -13.81
C LEU A 267 7.10 -2.01 -14.42
N GLY A 268 8.28 -1.65 -13.97
CA GLY A 268 9.03 -0.52 -14.55
C GLY A 268 8.42 0.86 -14.27
N GLY A 269 7.63 1.01 -13.18
CA GLY A 269 7.09 2.31 -12.79
C GLY A 269 6.38 3.03 -13.95
N TRP A 270 6.89 4.20 -14.29
CA TRP A 270 6.37 5.04 -15.39
C TRP A 270 6.81 4.60 -16.78
N LEU A 271 7.80 3.68 -16.92
CA LEU A 271 8.31 3.24 -18.22
C LEU A 271 7.26 2.42 -18.99
N ILE A 272 7.07 2.77 -20.26
CA ILE A 272 6.26 1.99 -21.20
C ILE A 272 7.22 1.13 -22.06
N PRO A 273 6.97 -0.19 -22.19
CA PRO A 273 7.77 -1.03 -23.06
C PRO A 273 7.74 -0.49 -24.49
N PHE A 274 8.89 -0.51 -25.16
CA PHE A 274 9.04 -0.09 -26.56
C PHE A 274 8.82 1.40 -26.85
N TRP A 275 8.64 2.26 -25.83
CA TRP A 275 8.51 3.71 -26.01
C TRP A 275 9.60 4.45 -25.22
N SER A 276 10.76 4.64 -25.84
CA SER A 276 11.96 5.21 -25.18
C SER A 276 11.91 6.73 -24.94
N HIS A 277 11.02 7.46 -25.60
CA HIS A 277 10.92 8.93 -25.51
C HIS A 277 9.52 9.38 -25.15
N GLN A 278 8.98 8.87 -24.04
CA GLN A 278 7.67 9.32 -23.57
C GLN A 278 7.77 10.72 -22.94
N PRO A 279 6.78 11.60 -23.18
CA PRO A 279 6.73 12.90 -22.54
C PRO A 279 6.48 12.75 -21.02
N ALA A 280 7.21 13.48 -20.18
CA ALA A 280 7.11 13.36 -18.72
C ALA A 280 5.70 13.62 -18.15
N TRP A 281 4.83 14.36 -18.84
CA TRP A 281 3.44 14.55 -18.40
C TRP A 281 2.56 13.28 -18.55
N VAL A 282 3.00 12.29 -19.32
CA VAL A 282 2.32 11.00 -19.49
C VAL A 282 2.62 10.05 -18.33
N ASP A 283 3.78 10.19 -17.71
CA ASP A 283 4.29 9.29 -16.68
C ASP A 283 3.31 9.02 -15.53
N PRO A 284 2.69 10.03 -14.89
CA PRO A 284 1.75 9.80 -13.81
C PRO A 284 0.53 8.99 -14.23
N PHE A 285 0.06 9.21 -15.47
CA PHE A 285 -1.09 8.46 -16.01
C PHE A 285 -0.74 6.99 -16.24
N VAL A 286 0.48 6.70 -16.68
CA VAL A 286 0.99 5.33 -16.85
C VAL A 286 1.05 4.61 -15.52
N VAL A 287 1.63 5.25 -14.49
CA VAL A 287 1.69 4.69 -13.14
C VAL A 287 0.29 4.42 -12.60
N LEU A 288 -0.61 5.40 -12.67
CA LEU A 288 -1.99 5.26 -12.21
C LEU A 288 -2.75 4.17 -12.98
N ALA A 289 -2.54 4.04 -14.29
CA ALA A 289 -3.15 2.98 -15.09
C ALA A 289 -2.65 1.59 -14.66
N LYS A 290 -1.34 1.42 -14.44
CA LYS A 290 -0.77 0.17 -13.94
C LYS A 290 -1.24 -0.14 -12.51
N MET A 291 -1.29 0.86 -11.61
CA MET A 291 -1.85 0.70 -10.25
C MET A 291 -3.31 0.26 -10.30
N SER A 292 -4.10 0.80 -11.24
CA SER A 292 -5.51 0.43 -11.40
C SER A 292 -5.69 -1.05 -11.72
N ILE A 293 -4.75 -1.67 -12.46
CA ILE A 293 -4.77 -3.12 -12.73
C ILE A 293 -4.68 -3.91 -11.42
N PHE A 294 -3.79 -3.51 -10.51
CA PHE A 294 -3.68 -4.15 -9.20
C PHE A 294 -4.92 -3.92 -8.35
N VAL A 295 -5.47 -2.70 -8.33
CA VAL A 295 -6.72 -2.41 -7.61
C VAL A 295 -7.86 -3.29 -8.14
N ILE A 296 -7.99 -3.46 -9.46
CA ILE A 296 -8.97 -4.38 -10.06
C ILE A 296 -8.74 -5.80 -9.58
N PHE A 297 -7.48 -6.23 -9.56
CA PHE A 297 -7.09 -7.56 -9.11
C PHE A 297 -7.41 -7.79 -7.63
N PHE A 298 -7.14 -6.81 -6.76
CA PHE A 298 -7.53 -6.86 -5.35
C PHE A 298 -9.04 -7.03 -5.16
N VAL A 299 -9.83 -6.25 -5.90
CA VAL A 299 -11.30 -6.36 -5.85
C VAL A 299 -11.80 -7.69 -6.40
N TRP A 300 -11.19 -8.19 -7.46
CA TRP A 300 -11.54 -9.48 -8.05
C TRP A 300 -11.28 -10.64 -7.11
N ILE A 301 -10.09 -10.69 -6.50
CA ILE A 301 -9.74 -11.72 -5.49
C ILE A 301 -10.70 -11.65 -4.31
N ARG A 302 -11.02 -10.46 -3.79
CA ARG A 302 -12.01 -10.26 -2.72
C ARG A 302 -13.38 -10.80 -3.07
N ALA A 303 -13.79 -10.70 -4.35
CA ALA A 303 -15.09 -11.17 -4.82
C ALA A 303 -15.17 -12.67 -5.04
N THR A 304 -14.04 -13.36 -5.21
CA THR A 304 -13.97 -14.76 -5.68
C THR A 304 -13.48 -15.74 -4.65
N LEU A 305 -12.46 -15.37 -3.84
CA LEU A 305 -11.86 -16.29 -2.90
C LEU A 305 -12.56 -16.27 -1.54
N PRO A 306 -12.81 -17.45 -0.95
CA PRO A 306 -13.29 -17.54 0.42
C PRO A 306 -12.19 -17.14 1.40
N ARG A 307 -12.60 -16.73 2.59
CA ARG A 307 -11.70 -16.36 3.67
C ARG A 307 -10.97 -17.59 4.23
N LEU A 308 -9.68 -17.42 4.52
CA LEU A 308 -8.85 -18.42 5.18
C LEU A 308 -9.03 -18.38 6.70
N ARG A 309 -8.86 -19.52 7.37
CA ARG A 309 -8.78 -19.57 8.84
C ARG A 309 -7.40 -19.11 9.31
N TYR A 310 -7.33 -18.62 10.56
CA TYR A 310 -6.11 -18.12 11.16
C TYR A 310 -4.94 -19.14 11.15
N ASP A 311 -5.22 -20.39 11.53
CA ASP A 311 -4.24 -21.48 11.54
C ASP A 311 -3.69 -21.80 10.14
N GLN A 312 -4.55 -21.80 9.13
CA GLN A 312 -4.18 -22.02 7.72
C GLN A 312 -3.29 -20.88 7.21
N LEU A 313 -3.69 -19.63 7.50
CA LEU A 313 -2.96 -18.46 7.10
C LEU A 313 -1.56 -18.44 7.70
N MET A 314 -1.43 -18.65 9.02
CA MET A 314 -0.13 -18.67 9.69
C MET A 314 0.75 -19.85 9.19
N SER A 315 0.16 -21.04 9.01
CA SER A 315 0.88 -22.18 8.47
C SER A 315 1.36 -21.94 7.04
N PHE A 316 0.56 -21.30 6.20
CA PHE A 316 0.92 -20.94 4.83
C PHE A 316 2.08 -19.94 4.79
N GLY A 317 2.01 -18.87 5.59
CA GLY A 317 3.06 -17.85 5.67
C GLY A 317 4.42 -18.44 6.06
N TRP A 318 4.46 -19.20 7.17
CA TRP A 318 5.71 -19.72 7.72
C TRP A 318 6.24 -20.97 7.02
N LYS A 319 5.37 -21.90 6.58
CA LYS A 319 5.80 -23.19 6.01
C LYS A 319 5.93 -23.17 4.49
N VAL A 320 5.28 -22.26 3.80
CA VAL A 320 5.28 -22.20 2.34
C VAL A 320 5.92 -20.89 1.84
N LEU A 321 5.37 -19.74 2.23
CA LEU A 321 5.76 -18.49 1.64
C LEU A 321 7.19 -18.06 2.02
N LEU A 322 7.55 -18.19 3.31
CA LEU A 322 8.87 -17.85 3.80
C LEU A 322 10.00 -18.72 3.19
N PRO A 323 9.87 -20.07 3.14
CA PRO A 323 10.87 -20.91 2.47
C PRO A 323 11.00 -20.63 0.97
N LEU A 324 9.88 -20.35 0.28
CA LEU A 324 9.92 -19.99 -1.13
C LEU A 324 10.59 -18.62 -1.35
N ALA A 325 10.33 -17.64 -0.48
CA ALA A 325 10.98 -16.34 -0.55
C ALA A 325 12.50 -16.42 -0.32
N THR A 326 12.93 -17.20 0.68
CA THR A 326 14.36 -17.44 0.94
C THR A 326 15.03 -18.16 -0.22
N LEU A 327 14.39 -19.19 -0.77
CA LEU A 327 14.90 -19.91 -1.94
C LEU A 327 15.04 -18.98 -3.15
N ASN A 328 14.02 -18.17 -3.45
CA ASN A 328 14.06 -17.20 -4.54
C ASN A 328 15.23 -16.22 -4.38
N THR A 329 15.43 -15.69 -3.18
CA THR A 329 16.52 -14.75 -2.89
C THR A 329 17.89 -15.39 -3.08
N LEU A 330 18.09 -16.63 -2.59
CA LEU A 330 19.35 -17.38 -2.73
C LEU A 330 19.65 -17.69 -4.20
N VAL A 331 18.65 -18.19 -4.94
CA VAL A 331 18.81 -18.50 -6.38
C VAL A 331 19.15 -17.22 -7.15
N THR A 332 18.48 -16.12 -6.89
CA THR A 332 18.78 -14.82 -7.51
C THR A 332 20.21 -14.37 -7.21
N ALA A 333 20.65 -14.45 -5.95
CA ALA A 333 21.99 -14.07 -5.57
C ALA A 333 23.06 -14.90 -6.31
N ILE A 334 22.86 -16.22 -6.42
CA ILE A 334 23.77 -17.12 -7.14
C ILE A 334 23.81 -16.75 -8.63
N ILE A 335 22.65 -16.50 -9.27
CA ILE A 335 22.59 -16.13 -10.69
C ILE A 335 23.30 -14.81 -10.95
N VAL A 336 23.02 -13.78 -10.12
CA VAL A 336 23.65 -12.46 -10.29
C VAL A 336 25.17 -12.54 -10.13
N VAL A 337 25.68 -13.25 -9.13
CA VAL A 337 27.12 -13.48 -8.95
C VAL A 337 27.74 -14.26 -10.12
N ALA A 338 27.02 -15.22 -10.67
CA ALA A 338 27.51 -16.01 -11.81
C ALA A 338 27.58 -15.21 -13.13
N VAL A 339 26.62 -14.30 -13.33
CA VAL A 339 26.57 -13.45 -14.54
C VAL A 339 27.53 -12.27 -14.48
N HIS A 340 27.87 -11.76 -13.28
CA HIS A 340 28.80 -10.63 -13.10
C HIS A 340 30.26 -11.07 -12.90
N LYS A 341 30.56 -12.36 -13.01
CA LYS A 341 31.93 -12.89 -13.16
C LYS A 341 32.33 -12.96 -14.63
#